data_29711bcb3c70cf48e9fe5b8d878b158e
#
_entry.id   29711bcb3c70cf48e9fe5b8d878b158e
#
_cell.length_a   1.000
_cell.length_b   1.000
_cell.length_c   1.000
_cell.angle_alpha   90.00
_cell.angle_beta   90.00
_cell.angle_gamma   90.00
#
_symmetry.space_group_name_H-M   'P 1'
#
loop_
_entity.id
_entity.type
_entity.pdbx_description
1 polymer ?
#
loop_
_entity_poly.entity_id
_entity_poly.type
_entity_poly.pdbx_seq_one_letter_code
_entity_poly.pdbx_strand_id
1 'polypeptide(L)'
;MKQKLTFLGIETSCDETAASVVQEKNDGTGKILSNIVSSQVEEHKEFGGVVPELAARAHVEKIEFIVKKAIKESYLDINDLDGVAATAGPGLIVCLTVGLNIGKAIAGSLKKPFVAVNHLEGHALSPKINKKIEFPYLLLLISG
;
A
#
# COMPACT_ATOMS: atom_id res chain seq x y z
N MET A 1 4.74 24.41 -14.50
CA MET A 1 4.89 23.78 -13.15
C MET A 1 4.88 22.27 -13.35
N LYS A 2 5.82 21.54 -12.73
CA LYS A 2 5.78 20.06 -12.77
C LYS A 2 4.50 19.59 -12.08
N GLN A 3 3.71 18.75 -12.74
CA GLN A 3 2.51 18.18 -12.16
C GLN A 3 2.93 17.29 -11.00
N LYS A 4 2.31 17.45 -9.84
CA LYS A 4 2.56 16.61 -8.67
C LYS A 4 1.87 15.28 -8.86
N LEU A 5 2.63 14.20 -8.78
CA LEU A 5 2.08 12.86 -8.90
C LEU A 5 1.38 12.43 -7.61
N THR A 6 0.20 11.83 -7.76
CA THR A 6 -0.62 11.30 -6.65
C THR A 6 -0.92 9.83 -6.91
N PHE A 7 -0.55 8.98 -5.97
CA PHE A 7 -0.71 7.53 -6.08
C PHE A 7 -1.54 6.96 -4.94
N LEU A 8 -2.37 5.97 -5.29
CA LEU A 8 -2.96 5.04 -4.34
C LEU A 8 -1.99 3.87 -4.14
N GLY A 9 -1.57 3.61 -2.91
CA GLY A 9 -0.79 2.42 -2.52
C GLY A 9 -1.68 1.41 -1.81
N ILE A 10 -1.50 0.12 -2.12
CA ILE A 10 -2.23 -1.01 -1.51
C ILE A 10 -1.22 -2.03 -0.96
N GLU A 11 -1.44 -2.47 0.27
CA GLU A 11 -0.62 -3.47 0.95
C GLU A 11 -1.49 -4.59 1.52
N THR A 12 -1.15 -5.83 1.15
CA THR A 12 -1.80 -7.06 1.63
C THR A 12 -0.81 -8.22 1.72
N SER A 13 0.46 -7.97 2.02
CA SER A 13 1.50 -9.02 1.92
C SER A 13 1.45 -10.08 3.03
N CYS A 14 0.81 -9.79 4.16
CA CYS A 14 0.76 -10.68 5.32
C CYS A 14 -0.59 -10.58 6.07
N ASP A 15 -0.62 -9.92 7.23
CA ASP A 15 -1.76 -9.88 8.15
C ASP A 15 -2.34 -8.46 8.34
N GLU A 16 -1.98 -7.54 7.49
CA GLU A 16 -2.52 -6.18 7.48
C GLU A 16 -3.11 -5.85 6.11
N THR A 17 -4.35 -5.36 6.09
CA THR A 17 -4.96 -4.78 4.91
C THR A 17 -4.79 -3.28 4.98
N ALA A 18 -4.02 -2.68 4.08
CA ALA A 18 -3.78 -1.25 4.11
C ALA A 18 -3.95 -0.59 2.73
N ALA A 19 -4.37 0.67 2.75
CA ALA A 19 -4.34 1.55 1.60
C ALA A 19 -3.99 2.98 2.02
N SER A 20 -3.21 3.66 1.19
CA SER A 20 -2.78 5.03 1.42
C SER A 20 -2.83 5.84 0.13
N VAL A 21 -3.09 7.15 0.26
CA VAL A 21 -2.93 8.10 -0.84
C VAL A 21 -1.75 9.00 -0.52
N VAL A 22 -0.78 9.01 -1.42
CA VAL A 22 0.46 9.78 -1.27
C VAL A 22 0.65 10.69 -2.47
N GLN A 23 1.03 11.94 -2.22
CA GLN A 23 1.27 12.96 -3.24
C GLN A 23 2.73 13.43 -3.20
N GLU A 24 3.34 13.57 -4.38
CA GLU A 24 4.68 14.17 -4.53
C GLU A 24 4.68 15.63 -4.07
N LYS A 25 5.73 16.05 -3.34
CA LYS A 25 6.00 17.45 -3.02
C LYS A 25 7.03 18.04 -4.00
N ASN A 26 7.13 19.37 -4.01
CA ASN A 26 8.07 20.09 -4.88
C ASN A 26 9.55 19.77 -4.58
N ASP A 27 9.86 19.32 -3.37
CA ASP A 27 11.20 18.97 -2.91
C ASP A 27 11.57 17.50 -3.19
N GLY A 28 10.69 16.74 -3.86
CA GLY A 28 10.88 15.33 -4.16
C GLY A 28 10.56 14.39 -3.01
N THR A 29 10.07 14.90 -1.87
CA THR A 29 9.50 14.07 -0.79
C THR A 29 8.02 13.79 -1.05
N GLY A 30 7.40 12.92 -0.24
CA GLY A 30 5.97 12.64 -0.30
C GLY A 30 5.18 13.42 0.76
N LYS A 31 3.89 13.58 0.49
CA LYS A 31 2.88 13.98 1.47
C LYS A 31 1.86 12.85 1.58
N ILE A 32 1.71 12.28 2.76
CA ILE A 32 0.65 11.32 3.04
C ILE A 32 -0.66 12.10 3.15
N LEU A 33 -1.60 11.86 2.25
CA LEU A 33 -2.93 12.46 2.26
C LEU A 33 -3.89 11.62 3.10
N SER A 34 -3.75 10.29 3.03
CA SER A 34 -4.48 9.34 3.87
C SER A 34 -3.64 8.08 4.10
N ASN A 35 -3.88 7.38 5.21
CA ASN A 35 -3.25 6.09 5.51
C ASN A 35 -4.20 5.27 6.38
N ILE A 36 -4.79 4.24 5.80
CA ILE A 36 -5.77 3.38 6.46
C ILE A 36 -5.18 1.98 6.59
N VAL A 37 -5.13 1.48 7.79
CA VAL A 37 -4.60 0.14 8.12
C VAL A 37 -5.65 -0.62 8.92
N SER A 38 -5.87 -1.87 8.56
CA SER A 38 -6.66 -2.83 9.32
C SER A 38 -5.81 -4.06 9.61
N SER A 39 -5.40 -4.20 10.86
CA SER A 39 -4.66 -5.37 11.35
C SER A 39 -5.58 -6.57 11.53
N GLN A 40 -5.01 -7.76 11.38
CA GLN A 40 -5.66 -9.06 11.58
C GLN A 40 -5.00 -9.82 12.75
N VAL A 41 -4.23 -9.14 13.61
CA VAL A 41 -3.50 -9.77 14.72
C VAL A 41 -4.43 -10.53 15.64
N GLU A 42 -5.58 -9.98 15.96
CA GLU A 42 -6.55 -10.64 16.85
C GLU A 42 -7.17 -11.89 16.21
N GLU A 43 -7.43 -11.85 14.88
CA GLU A 43 -7.97 -13.00 14.14
C GLU A 43 -6.98 -14.19 14.08
N HIS A 44 -5.68 -13.91 14.17
CA HIS A 44 -4.63 -14.93 14.11
C HIS A 44 -4.10 -15.38 15.48
N LYS A 45 -4.46 -14.68 16.55
CA LYS A 45 -3.93 -14.90 17.89
C LYS A 45 -4.12 -16.34 18.39
N GLU A 46 -5.27 -16.95 18.15
CA GLU A 46 -5.59 -18.30 18.58
C GLU A 46 -4.72 -19.38 17.89
N PHE A 47 -4.15 -19.04 16.72
CA PHE A 47 -3.32 -19.95 15.93
C PHE A 47 -1.82 -19.82 16.23
N GLY A 48 -1.43 -18.85 17.06
CA GLY A 48 -0.02 -18.59 17.40
C GLY A 48 0.81 -18.02 16.25
N GLY A 49 0.17 -17.57 15.14
CA GLY A 49 0.82 -16.99 13.99
C GLY A 49 -0.15 -16.83 12.81
N VAL A 50 0.31 -16.21 11.74
CA VAL A 50 -0.53 -15.91 10.57
C VAL A 50 -0.90 -17.19 9.83
N VAL A 51 -2.21 -17.39 9.61
CA VAL A 51 -2.76 -18.48 8.77
C VAL A 51 -3.06 -17.88 7.39
N PRO A 52 -2.27 -18.24 6.33
CA PRO A 52 -2.33 -17.53 5.05
C PRO A 52 -3.71 -17.49 4.40
N GLU A 53 -4.47 -18.59 4.47
CA GLU A 53 -5.81 -18.66 3.87
C GLU A 53 -6.83 -17.77 4.61
N LEU A 54 -6.76 -17.72 5.94
CA LEU A 54 -7.60 -16.83 6.74
C LEU A 54 -7.25 -15.36 6.46
N ALA A 55 -5.95 -15.06 6.39
CA ALA A 55 -5.48 -13.73 6.06
C ALA A 55 -5.99 -13.29 4.67
N ALA A 56 -5.87 -14.14 3.66
CA ALA A 56 -6.35 -13.83 2.32
C ALA A 56 -7.85 -13.55 2.28
N ARG A 57 -8.68 -14.34 2.98
CA ARG A 57 -10.13 -14.10 3.09
C ARG A 57 -10.43 -12.77 3.76
N ALA A 58 -9.78 -12.47 4.86
CA ALA A 58 -9.94 -11.19 5.56
C ALA A 58 -9.52 -9.99 4.68
N HIS A 59 -8.48 -10.14 3.85
CA HIS A 59 -8.12 -9.12 2.86
C HIS A 59 -9.26 -8.89 1.86
N VAL A 60 -9.82 -9.97 1.29
CA VAL A 60 -10.92 -9.85 0.32
C VAL A 60 -12.13 -9.13 0.93
N GLU A 61 -12.47 -9.43 2.18
CA GLU A 61 -13.61 -8.83 2.87
C GLU A 61 -13.40 -7.34 3.19
N LYS A 62 -12.15 -6.94 3.50
CA LYS A 62 -11.83 -5.60 4.00
C LYS A 62 -11.37 -4.62 2.92
N ILE A 63 -10.76 -5.11 1.82
CA ILE A 63 -10.01 -4.27 0.89
C ILE A 63 -10.83 -3.18 0.23
N GLU A 64 -12.08 -3.46 -0.15
CA GLU A 64 -12.97 -2.48 -0.76
C GLU A 64 -13.23 -1.31 0.19
N PHE A 65 -13.57 -1.61 1.44
CA PHE A 65 -13.81 -0.60 2.46
C PHE A 65 -12.55 0.23 2.74
N ILE A 66 -11.40 -0.42 2.87
CA ILE A 66 -10.12 0.23 3.17
C ILE A 66 -9.71 1.19 2.03
N VAL A 67 -9.83 0.76 0.78
CA VAL A 67 -9.53 1.60 -0.40
C VAL A 67 -10.49 2.78 -0.48
N LYS A 68 -11.80 2.55 -0.37
CA LYS A 68 -12.80 3.64 -0.37
C LYS A 68 -12.55 4.65 0.74
N LYS A 69 -12.20 4.17 1.93
CA LYS A 69 -11.89 5.03 3.06
C LYS A 69 -10.62 5.85 2.82
N ALA A 70 -9.56 5.24 2.25
CA ALA A 70 -8.33 5.95 1.92
C ALA A 70 -8.58 7.08 0.91
N ILE A 71 -9.34 6.83 -0.16
CA ILE A 71 -9.73 7.86 -1.12
C ILE A 71 -10.54 8.96 -0.44
N LYS A 72 -11.56 8.60 0.33
CA LYS A 72 -12.41 9.59 1.03
C LYS A 72 -11.60 10.49 1.98
N GLU A 73 -10.71 9.90 2.78
CA GLU A 73 -9.89 10.66 3.74
C GLU A 73 -8.77 11.48 3.08
N SER A 74 -8.43 11.18 1.84
CA SER A 74 -7.49 12.01 1.06
C SER A 74 -8.12 13.33 0.57
N TYR A 75 -9.45 13.45 0.61
CA TYR A 75 -10.23 14.56 0.05
C TYR A 75 -10.06 14.72 -1.46
N LEU A 76 -9.67 13.69 -2.17
CA LEU A 76 -9.53 13.66 -3.63
C LEU A 76 -10.62 12.78 -4.26
N ASP A 77 -10.92 13.05 -5.53
CA ASP A 77 -11.66 12.09 -6.36
C ASP A 77 -10.71 10.99 -6.85
N ILE A 78 -11.24 9.78 -7.03
CA ILE A 78 -10.45 8.65 -7.52
C ILE A 78 -9.84 8.92 -8.91
N ASN A 79 -10.49 9.75 -9.73
CA ASN A 79 -10.00 10.16 -11.04
C ASN A 79 -8.79 11.12 -10.96
N ASP A 80 -8.57 11.76 -9.82
CA ASP A 80 -7.41 12.64 -9.58
C ASP A 80 -6.10 11.87 -9.33
N LEU A 81 -6.18 10.54 -9.20
CA LEU A 81 -5.01 9.70 -9.07
C LEU A 81 -4.22 9.66 -10.39
N ASP A 82 -2.90 9.72 -10.30
CA ASP A 82 -1.99 9.54 -11.43
C ASP A 82 -1.58 8.09 -11.64
N GLY A 83 -1.75 7.25 -10.63
CA GLY A 83 -1.46 5.83 -10.72
C GLY A 83 -1.84 5.06 -9.45
N VAL A 84 -1.72 3.74 -9.55
CA VAL A 84 -1.96 2.80 -8.45
C VAL A 84 -0.73 1.93 -8.25
N ALA A 85 -0.34 1.71 -7.01
CA ALA A 85 0.73 0.81 -6.64
C ALA A 85 0.22 -0.28 -5.70
N ALA A 86 0.76 -1.48 -5.81
CA ALA A 86 0.49 -2.54 -4.84
C ALA A 86 1.74 -3.38 -4.59
N THR A 87 1.85 -3.91 -3.37
CA THR A 87 2.94 -4.80 -3.00
C THR A 87 2.86 -6.10 -3.80
N ALA A 88 3.98 -6.45 -4.45
CA ALA A 88 4.08 -7.64 -5.32
C ALA A 88 4.89 -8.78 -4.71
N GLY A 89 5.55 -8.54 -3.60
CA GLY A 89 6.38 -9.52 -2.88
C GLY A 89 7.72 -8.94 -2.43
N PRO A 90 8.44 -9.66 -1.54
CA PRO A 90 8.06 -10.92 -0.90
C PRO A 90 6.86 -10.78 0.06
N GLY A 91 6.20 -11.91 0.33
CA GLY A 91 5.04 -12.01 1.22
C GLY A 91 4.24 -13.30 0.97
N LEU A 92 3.12 -13.46 1.65
CA LEU A 92 2.23 -14.60 1.47
C LEU A 92 1.51 -14.49 0.11
N ILE A 93 1.76 -15.45 -0.78
CA ILE A 93 1.33 -15.37 -2.18
C ILE A 93 -0.18 -15.17 -2.32
N VAL A 94 -0.98 -15.88 -1.52
CA VAL A 94 -2.44 -15.77 -1.54
C VAL A 94 -2.92 -14.39 -1.10
N CYS A 95 -2.24 -13.78 -0.14
CA CYS A 95 -2.50 -12.43 0.35
C CYS A 95 -2.09 -11.37 -0.68
N LEU A 96 -0.87 -11.46 -1.22
CA LEU A 96 -0.36 -10.57 -2.26
C LEU A 96 -1.29 -10.51 -3.48
N THR A 97 -1.84 -11.67 -3.87
CA THR A 97 -2.75 -11.78 -5.02
C THR A 97 -3.98 -10.89 -4.86
N VAL A 98 -4.50 -10.71 -3.65
CA VAL A 98 -5.66 -9.84 -3.39
C VAL A 98 -5.34 -8.39 -3.74
N GLY A 99 -4.30 -7.82 -3.13
CA GLY A 99 -3.91 -6.42 -3.34
C GLY A 99 -3.50 -6.15 -4.79
N LEU A 100 -2.74 -7.08 -5.40
CA LEU A 100 -2.31 -6.97 -6.80
C LEU A 100 -3.48 -6.93 -7.77
N ASN A 101 -4.46 -7.83 -7.62
CA ASN A 101 -5.61 -7.87 -8.52
C ASN A 101 -6.52 -6.65 -8.36
N ILE A 102 -6.79 -6.22 -7.15
CA ILE A 102 -7.56 -4.99 -6.89
C ILE A 102 -6.83 -3.77 -7.44
N GLY A 103 -5.54 -3.63 -7.17
CA GLY A 103 -4.73 -2.53 -7.68
C GLY A 103 -4.72 -2.45 -9.21
N LYS A 104 -4.54 -3.60 -9.89
CA LYS A 104 -4.60 -3.69 -11.35
C LYS A 104 -5.99 -3.37 -11.90
N ALA A 105 -7.05 -3.84 -11.24
CA ALA A 105 -8.42 -3.57 -11.66
C ALA A 105 -8.75 -2.06 -11.56
N ILE A 106 -8.36 -1.41 -10.46
CA ILE A 106 -8.54 0.04 -10.28
C ILE A 106 -7.74 0.80 -11.34
N ALA A 107 -6.44 0.50 -11.51
CA ALA A 107 -5.59 1.15 -12.50
C ALA A 107 -6.13 1.00 -13.92
N GLY A 108 -6.57 -0.21 -14.27
CA GLY A 108 -7.18 -0.50 -15.59
C GLY A 108 -8.47 0.25 -15.82
N SER A 109 -9.36 0.33 -14.82
CA SER A 109 -10.63 1.06 -14.94
C SER A 109 -10.42 2.57 -15.10
N LEU A 110 -9.41 3.12 -14.44
CA LEU A 110 -9.05 4.53 -14.53
C LEU A 110 -8.16 4.85 -15.73
N LYS A 111 -7.67 3.84 -16.46
CA LYS A 111 -6.66 3.96 -17.53
C LYS A 111 -5.39 4.67 -17.04
N LYS A 112 -4.97 4.36 -15.81
CA LYS A 112 -3.79 4.90 -15.17
C LYS A 112 -2.71 3.82 -15.02
N PRO A 113 -1.42 4.20 -14.90
CA PRO A 113 -0.34 3.24 -14.70
C PRO A 113 -0.51 2.45 -13.40
N PHE A 114 -0.08 1.18 -13.43
CA PHE A 114 0.04 0.31 -12.28
C PHE A 114 1.51 0.05 -11.97
N VAL A 115 1.90 0.14 -10.70
CA VAL A 115 3.27 -0.12 -10.23
C VAL A 115 3.26 -1.29 -9.25
N ALA A 116 3.98 -2.35 -9.59
CA ALA A 116 4.25 -3.47 -8.69
C ALA A 116 5.45 -3.13 -7.81
N VAL A 117 5.26 -3.05 -6.50
CA VAL A 117 6.29 -2.62 -5.54
C VAL A 117 6.86 -3.82 -4.80
N ASN A 118 8.18 -3.89 -4.69
CA ASN A 118 8.83 -4.86 -3.81
C ASN A 118 8.59 -4.44 -2.34
N HIS A 119 8.11 -5.39 -1.52
CA HIS A 119 7.77 -5.14 -0.11
C HIS A 119 8.93 -4.56 0.70
N LEU A 120 10.14 -5.13 0.55
CA LEU A 120 11.33 -4.69 1.26
C LEU A 120 11.82 -3.32 0.76
N GLU A 121 11.67 -3.04 -0.54
CA GLU A 121 11.95 -1.73 -1.12
C GLU A 121 10.96 -0.68 -0.58
N GLY A 122 9.70 -1.03 -0.43
CA GLY A 122 8.70 -0.19 0.22
C GLY A 122 9.12 0.21 1.64
N HIS A 123 9.59 -0.74 2.45
CA HIS A 123 10.16 -0.45 3.77
C HIS A 123 11.40 0.44 3.67
N ALA A 124 12.32 0.14 2.74
CA ALA A 124 13.54 0.93 2.57
C ALA A 124 13.26 2.38 2.19
N LEU A 125 12.26 2.62 1.36
CA LEU A 125 11.94 3.96 0.86
C LEU A 125 10.98 4.74 1.76
N SER A 126 10.26 4.09 2.68
CA SER A 126 9.28 4.74 3.56
C SER A 126 9.82 5.94 4.35
N PRO A 127 11.06 5.94 4.87
CA PRO A 127 11.61 7.10 5.57
C PRO A 127 11.75 8.34 4.68
N LYS A 128 11.86 8.16 3.35
CA LYS A 128 11.99 9.25 2.38
C LYS A 128 10.67 10.01 2.15
N ILE A 129 9.54 9.46 2.58
CA ILE A 129 8.24 10.13 2.43
C ILE A 129 8.25 11.47 3.16
N ASN A 130 8.71 11.47 4.40
CA ASN A 130 8.63 12.66 5.27
C ASN A 130 9.96 13.40 5.42
N LYS A 131 11.06 12.83 4.94
CA LYS A 131 12.41 13.38 5.10
C LYS A 131 13.19 13.28 3.80
N LYS A 132 13.98 14.33 3.52
CA LYS A 132 14.95 14.29 2.43
C LYS A 132 16.15 13.47 2.90
N ILE A 133 16.10 12.16 2.63
CA ILE A 133 17.21 11.23 2.90
C ILE A 133 17.88 10.91 1.57
N GLU A 134 19.17 11.16 1.47
CA GLU A 134 19.96 10.90 0.26
C GLU A 134 20.62 9.51 0.32
N PHE A 135 20.83 8.92 -0.85
CA PHE A 135 21.59 7.68 -0.97
C PHE A 135 23.11 7.96 -0.98
N PRO A 136 23.92 7.03 -0.44
CA PRO A 136 23.54 5.78 0.23
C PRO A 136 23.17 6.00 1.70
N TYR A 137 22.29 5.15 2.24
CA TYR A 137 22.02 5.08 3.68
C TYR A 137 21.92 3.62 4.15
N LEU A 138 22.17 3.40 5.45
CA LEU A 138 22.05 2.08 6.06
C LEU A 138 20.61 1.83 6.50
N LEU A 139 20.04 0.72 6.04
CA LEU A 139 18.75 0.23 6.48
C LEU A 139 18.94 -1.01 7.36
N LEU A 140 18.42 -0.96 8.59
CA LEU A 140 18.27 -2.14 9.44
C LEU A 140 16.83 -2.59 9.35
N LEU A 141 16.60 -3.76 8.72
CA LEU A 141 15.30 -4.41 8.64
C LEU A 141 15.26 -5.57 9.64
N ILE A 142 14.33 -5.48 10.60
CA ILE A 142 14.10 -6.53 11.61
C ILE A 142 12.69 -7.06 11.37
N SER A 143 12.58 -8.35 11.03
CA SER A 143 11.30 -9.04 10.89
C SER A 143 11.33 -10.31 11.75
N GLY A 144 10.21 -10.60 12.41
CA GLY A 144 10.00 -11.82 13.20
C GLY A 144 9.22 -12.86 12.43
#